data_b427e4691e367b1fd8a443cf134b51e4
#
_entry.id   b427e4691e367b1fd8a443cf134b51e4
#
_cell.length_a   1.000
_cell.length_b   1.000
_cell.length_c   1.000
_cell.angle_alpha   90.00
_cell.angle_beta   90.00
_cell.angle_gamma   90.00
#
_symmetry.space_group_name_H-M   'P 1'
#
loop_
_entity.id
_entity.type
_entity.pdbx_description
1 polymer ?
#
loop_
_entity_poly.entity_id
_entity_poly.type
_entity_poly.pdbx_seq_one_letter_code
_entity_poly.pdbx_strand_id
1 'polypeptide(L)'
;MAGADDNPDKALVSQARAGSKRAFSQLVEHETGRLLALATRMLSSPSQAEDVVQDSLASVWLTRHRLDPDKPIAPYLTTVVLNRCRDRLRRRKVAGFFGFMGSDELYTIADEHPGPEALAGSREELSLALAEIARMPVRLREALVLVSIEGRSQAEAADLLGTTEKAIETRVYRARNRLKERFEKL
;
A
#
# COMPACT_ATOMS: atom_id res chain seq x y z
N MET A 1 21.98 3.38 22.15
CA MET A 1 22.03 4.67 21.43
C MET A 1 22.52 4.36 20.02
N ALA A 2 21.65 4.04 19.10
CA ALA A 2 21.95 3.87 17.67
C ALA A 2 21.72 5.24 17.01
N GLY A 3 22.72 5.69 16.24
CA GLY A 3 22.87 7.07 15.81
C GLY A 3 21.74 7.57 14.93
N ALA A 4 21.28 8.76 15.25
CA ALA A 4 20.31 9.56 14.49
C ALA A 4 20.93 10.24 13.24
N ASP A 5 22.11 9.78 12.78
CA ASP A 5 22.90 10.52 11.78
C ASP A 5 22.98 9.85 10.40
N ASP A 6 22.27 8.75 10.17
CA ASP A 6 22.40 7.98 8.93
C ASP A 6 21.09 7.90 8.12
N ASN A 7 20.40 9.04 7.94
CA ASN A 7 19.34 9.11 6.94
C ASN A 7 19.97 9.39 5.57
N PRO A 8 20.09 8.39 4.67
CA PRO A 8 20.71 8.56 3.36
C PRO A 8 20.01 9.63 2.50
N ASP A 9 18.74 9.90 2.79
CA ASP A 9 17.92 10.86 2.06
C ASP A 9 18.04 12.29 2.59
N LYS A 10 18.73 12.54 3.71
CA LYS A 10 18.76 13.83 4.42
C LYS A 10 19.08 15.01 3.51
N ALA A 11 20.12 14.88 2.68
CA ALA A 11 20.52 15.92 1.75
C ALA A 11 19.46 16.19 0.67
N LEU A 12 18.89 15.11 0.10
CA LEU A 12 17.84 15.21 -0.92
C LEU A 12 16.54 15.77 -0.34
N VAL A 13 16.15 15.37 0.88
CA VAL A 13 14.97 15.90 1.57
C VAL A 13 15.14 17.40 1.83
N SER A 14 16.33 17.84 2.28
CA SER A 14 16.62 19.27 2.49
C SER A 14 16.50 20.08 1.21
N GLN A 15 17.06 19.57 0.09
CA GLN A 15 16.98 20.21 -1.21
C GLN A 15 15.54 20.24 -1.77
N ALA A 16 14.81 19.13 -1.63
CA ALA A 16 13.40 19.05 -2.04
C ALA A 16 12.55 20.04 -1.24
N ARG A 17 12.75 20.12 0.08
CA ARG A 17 12.11 21.12 0.95
C ARG A 17 12.37 22.54 0.48
N ALA A 18 13.59 22.83 0.04
CA ALA A 18 13.98 24.14 -0.52
C ALA A 18 13.42 24.38 -1.93
N GLY A 19 12.75 23.41 -2.57
CA GLY A 19 12.09 23.56 -3.86
C GLY A 19 12.80 22.91 -5.05
N SER A 20 13.82 22.09 -4.83
CA SER A 20 14.50 21.35 -5.89
C SER A 20 13.61 20.20 -6.40
N LYS A 21 13.01 20.38 -7.59
CA LYS A 21 12.25 19.32 -8.27
C LYS A 21 13.11 18.08 -8.56
N ARG A 22 14.37 18.30 -8.94
CA ARG A 22 15.31 17.21 -9.23
C ARG A 22 15.56 16.33 -7.99
N ALA A 23 15.82 16.94 -6.84
CA ALA A 23 16.02 16.21 -5.60
C ALA A 23 14.75 15.44 -5.18
N PHE A 24 13.57 16.04 -5.35
CA PHE A 24 12.30 15.38 -5.09
C PHE A 24 12.08 14.19 -6.03
N SER A 25 12.34 14.35 -7.33
CA SER A 25 12.23 13.23 -8.29
C SER A 25 13.15 12.07 -7.92
N GLN A 26 14.39 12.33 -7.51
CA GLN A 26 15.31 11.30 -7.05
C GLN A 26 14.80 10.56 -5.80
N LEU A 27 14.25 11.29 -4.82
CA LEU A 27 13.67 10.70 -3.61
C LEU A 27 12.52 9.74 -3.91
N VAL A 28 11.63 10.13 -4.84
CA VAL A 28 10.42 9.33 -5.10
C VAL A 28 10.63 8.23 -6.14
N GLU A 29 11.67 8.32 -6.97
CA GLU A 29 11.96 7.34 -8.02
C GLU A 29 12.12 5.93 -7.45
N HIS A 30 12.91 5.78 -6.37
CA HIS A 30 13.14 4.50 -5.72
C HIS A 30 11.90 3.95 -5.00
N GLU A 31 10.98 4.82 -4.58
CA GLU A 31 9.79 4.46 -3.82
C GLU A 31 8.56 4.18 -4.71
N THR A 32 8.52 4.74 -5.91
CA THR A 32 7.32 4.72 -6.78
C THR A 32 6.85 3.30 -7.08
N GLY A 33 7.75 2.40 -7.45
CA GLY A 33 7.39 1.00 -7.74
C GLY A 33 6.78 0.28 -6.54
N ARG A 34 7.38 0.46 -5.36
CA ARG A 34 6.88 -0.12 -4.10
C ARG A 34 5.52 0.47 -3.72
N LEU A 35 5.35 1.78 -3.85
CA LEU A 35 4.09 2.47 -3.54
C LEU A 35 2.97 2.07 -4.49
N LEU A 36 3.26 1.87 -5.79
CA LEU A 36 2.31 1.35 -6.76
C LEU A 36 1.88 -0.07 -6.40
N ALA A 37 2.82 -0.94 -6.06
CA ALA A 37 2.52 -2.30 -5.64
C ALA A 37 1.64 -2.31 -4.38
N LEU A 38 1.97 -1.50 -3.37
CA LEU A 38 1.17 -1.32 -2.15
C LEU A 38 -0.26 -0.85 -2.49
N ALA A 39 -0.38 0.22 -3.27
CA ALA A 39 -1.68 0.78 -3.64
C ALA A 39 -2.53 -0.21 -4.46
N THR A 40 -1.91 -0.96 -5.39
CA THR A 40 -2.59 -2.00 -6.17
C THR A 40 -3.16 -3.09 -5.27
N ARG A 41 -2.39 -3.57 -4.28
CA ARG A 41 -2.87 -4.56 -3.29
C ARG A 41 -3.99 -4.01 -2.41
N MET A 42 -3.91 -2.72 -2.09
CA MET A 42 -4.95 -2.04 -1.31
C MET A 42 -6.24 -1.83 -2.09
N LEU A 43 -6.16 -1.44 -3.37
CA LEU A 43 -7.32 -1.01 -4.18
C LEU A 43 -7.82 -2.11 -5.12
N SER A 44 -7.01 -3.12 -5.40
CA SER A 44 -7.28 -4.19 -6.39
C SER A 44 -7.57 -3.62 -7.79
N SER A 45 -6.94 -2.50 -8.13
CA SER A 45 -7.09 -1.81 -9.41
C SER A 45 -5.80 -1.04 -9.71
N PRO A 46 -5.00 -1.48 -10.72
CA PRO A 46 -3.77 -0.80 -11.11
C PRO A 46 -3.99 0.66 -11.49
N SER A 47 -5.00 0.96 -12.30
CA SER A 47 -5.32 2.33 -12.71
C SER A 47 -5.63 3.25 -11.50
N GLN A 48 -6.43 2.77 -10.54
CA GLN A 48 -6.71 3.55 -9.33
C GLN A 48 -5.48 3.67 -8.42
N ALA A 49 -4.58 2.69 -8.45
CA ALA A 49 -3.31 2.74 -7.72
C ALA A 49 -2.39 3.82 -8.29
N GLU A 50 -2.28 3.89 -9.63
CA GLU A 50 -1.53 4.94 -10.32
C GLU A 50 -2.05 6.33 -9.96
N ASP A 51 -3.37 6.56 -10.07
CA ASP A 51 -4.01 7.81 -9.68
C ASP A 51 -3.67 8.19 -8.23
N VAL A 52 -3.83 7.23 -7.30
CA VAL A 52 -3.58 7.47 -5.89
C VAL A 52 -2.12 7.79 -5.60
N VAL A 53 -1.18 7.09 -6.23
CA VAL A 53 0.24 7.35 -6.04
C VAL A 53 0.63 8.71 -6.63
N GLN A 54 0.21 9.03 -7.85
CA GLN A 54 0.47 10.32 -8.48
C GLN A 54 -0.07 11.48 -7.64
N ASP A 55 -1.32 11.40 -7.23
CA ASP A 55 -1.95 12.38 -6.35
C ASP A 55 -1.24 12.53 -4.99
N SER A 56 -0.75 11.41 -4.44
CA SER A 56 0.01 11.41 -3.19
C SER A 56 1.32 12.17 -3.34
N LEU A 57 2.08 11.85 -4.38
CA LEU A 57 3.37 12.50 -4.65
C LEU A 57 3.19 13.99 -4.97
N ALA A 58 2.16 14.35 -5.74
CA ALA A 58 1.82 15.74 -6.00
C ALA A 58 1.48 16.50 -4.71
N SER A 59 0.70 15.90 -3.82
CA SER A 59 0.37 16.48 -2.51
C SER A 59 1.60 16.67 -1.62
N VAL A 60 2.50 15.70 -1.61
CA VAL A 60 3.77 15.80 -0.86
C VAL A 60 4.63 16.92 -1.41
N TRP A 61 4.70 17.05 -2.74
CA TRP A 61 5.42 18.18 -3.38
C TRP A 61 4.83 19.53 -2.99
N LEU A 62 3.52 19.68 -2.99
CA LEU A 62 2.85 20.92 -2.59
C LEU A 62 3.11 21.28 -1.12
N THR A 63 3.20 20.27 -0.27
CA THR A 63 3.46 20.43 1.18
C THR A 63 4.92 20.17 1.57
N ARG A 64 5.86 20.20 0.62
CA ARG A 64 7.27 19.85 0.83
C ARG A 64 7.98 20.59 1.95
N HIS A 65 7.51 21.80 2.28
CA HIS A 65 8.04 22.59 3.40
C HIS A 65 7.85 21.89 4.77
N ARG A 66 6.98 20.86 4.85
CA ARG A 66 6.74 20.03 6.04
C ARG A 66 7.64 18.80 6.11
N LEU A 67 8.42 18.53 5.06
CA LEU A 67 9.36 17.41 5.09
C LEU A 67 10.41 17.64 6.17
N ASP A 68 10.70 16.59 6.91
CA ASP A 68 11.68 16.57 7.98
C ASP A 68 12.94 15.85 7.48
N PRO A 69 14.07 16.57 7.29
CA PRO A 69 15.30 15.95 6.80
C PRO A 69 15.90 14.90 7.73
N ASP A 70 15.55 14.94 9.02
CA ASP A 70 16.05 13.99 10.01
C ASP A 70 15.22 12.69 10.07
N LYS A 71 14.16 12.59 9.26
CA LYS A 71 13.30 11.40 9.16
C LYS A 71 13.39 10.75 7.78
N PRO A 72 13.41 9.41 7.70
CA PRO A 72 13.36 8.71 6.42
C PRO A 72 12.05 9.04 5.68
N ILE A 73 12.17 9.28 4.36
CA ILE A 73 11.02 9.69 3.53
C ILE A 73 10.05 8.54 3.27
N ALA A 74 10.54 7.30 3.18
CA ALA A 74 9.75 6.13 2.80
C ALA A 74 8.54 5.84 3.71
N PRO A 75 8.65 5.87 5.07
CA PRO A 75 7.50 5.72 5.97
C PRO A 75 6.47 6.84 5.79
N TYR A 76 6.91 8.06 5.57
CA TYR A 76 6.02 9.19 5.33
C TYR A 76 5.21 9.02 4.03
N LEU A 77 5.88 8.68 2.92
CA LEU A 77 5.21 8.40 1.64
C LEU A 77 4.23 7.24 1.76
N THR A 78 4.62 6.17 2.45
CA THR A 78 3.75 5.02 2.73
C THR A 78 2.47 5.45 3.45
N THR A 79 2.60 6.26 4.49
CA THR A 79 1.45 6.77 5.26
C THR A 79 0.52 7.63 4.39
N VAL A 80 1.08 8.51 3.55
CA VAL A 80 0.29 9.35 2.64
C VAL A 80 -0.50 8.51 1.65
N VAL A 81 0.15 7.52 1.01
CA VAL A 81 -0.50 6.62 0.05
C VAL A 81 -1.58 5.76 0.73
N LEU A 82 -1.31 5.16 1.89
CA LEU A 82 -2.30 4.39 2.65
C LEU A 82 -3.53 5.22 3.01
N ASN A 83 -3.35 6.46 3.45
CA ASN A 83 -4.47 7.35 3.77
C ASN A 83 -5.34 7.64 2.55
N ARG A 84 -4.73 7.89 1.38
CA ARG A 84 -5.49 8.06 0.13
C ARG A 84 -6.20 6.79 -0.32
N CYS A 85 -5.57 5.62 -0.17
CA CYS A 85 -6.24 4.34 -0.42
C CYS A 85 -7.47 4.16 0.46
N ARG A 86 -7.37 4.47 1.77
CA ARG A 86 -8.51 4.44 2.71
C ARG A 86 -9.64 5.35 2.26
N ASP A 87 -9.30 6.57 1.87
CA ASP A 87 -10.30 7.56 1.43
C ASP A 87 -11.00 7.09 0.14
N ARG A 88 -10.25 6.51 -0.81
CA ARG A 88 -10.83 5.93 -2.03
C ARG A 88 -11.79 4.79 -1.71
N LEU A 89 -11.36 3.85 -0.87
CA LEU A 89 -12.19 2.71 -0.44
C LEU A 89 -13.44 3.15 0.33
N ARG A 90 -13.31 4.16 1.19
CA ARG A 90 -14.45 4.73 1.92
C ARG A 90 -15.46 5.35 0.96
N ARG A 91 -15.01 6.14 -0.02
CA ARG A 91 -15.89 6.75 -1.04
C ARG A 91 -16.62 5.69 -1.87
N ARG A 92 -15.90 4.63 -2.31
CA ARG A 92 -16.53 3.50 -3.03
C ARG A 92 -17.62 2.83 -2.21
N LYS A 93 -17.38 2.59 -0.92
CA LYS A 93 -18.39 2.00 -0.02
C LYS A 93 -19.65 2.87 0.09
N VAL A 94 -19.47 4.18 0.21
CA VAL A 94 -20.60 5.14 0.27
C VAL A 94 -21.35 5.18 -1.06
N ALA A 95 -20.64 5.26 -2.19
CA ALA A 95 -21.23 5.26 -3.52
C ALA A 95 -22.02 3.96 -3.80
N GLY A 96 -21.49 2.80 -3.42
CA GLY A 96 -22.18 1.51 -3.52
C GLY A 96 -23.44 1.42 -2.66
N PHE A 97 -23.48 2.08 -1.50
CA PHE A 97 -24.65 2.12 -0.64
C PHE A 97 -25.79 2.98 -1.24
N PHE A 98 -25.46 4.00 -2.02
CA PHE A 98 -26.45 4.87 -2.71
C PHE A 98 -26.88 4.36 -4.10
N GLY A 99 -26.56 3.11 -4.46
CA GLY A 99 -27.04 2.49 -5.71
C GLY A 99 -26.36 2.96 -6.99
N PHE A 100 -25.29 3.76 -6.89
CA PHE A 100 -24.42 4.07 -8.02
C PHE A 100 -23.43 2.92 -8.23
N MET A 101 -23.89 1.83 -8.86
CA MET A 101 -23.00 0.78 -9.37
C MET A 101 -22.25 1.30 -10.59
N GLY A 102 -21.13 1.94 -10.34
CA GLY A 102 -20.05 1.97 -11.31
C GLY A 102 -19.49 0.55 -11.39
N SER A 103 -19.46 -0.02 -12.58
CA SER A 103 -18.89 -1.33 -12.89
C SER A 103 -17.50 -1.46 -12.31
N ASP A 104 -17.36 -2.20 -11.20
CA ASP A 104 -16.09 -2.66 -10.71
C ASP A 104 -15.58 -3.73 -11.68
N GLU A 105 -14.78 -3.34 -12.64
CA GLU A 105 -13.90 -4.27 -13.33
C GLU A 105 -12.99 -4.88 -12.26
N LEU A 106 -13.27 -6.12 -11.90
CA LEU A 106 -12.32 -6.99 -11.20
C LEU A 106 -11.14 -7.21 -12.16
N TYR A 107 -10.15 -6.31 -12.09
CA TYR A 107 -8.92 -6.53 -12.82
C TYR A 107 -8.21 -7.75 -12.22
N THR A 108 -8.21 -8.83 -12.98
CA THR A 108 -7.27 -9.92 -12.82
C THR A 108 -5.88 -9.32 -13.05
N ILE A 109 -5.03 -9.34 -12.04
CA ILE A 109 -3.62 -8.98 -12.22
C ILE A 109 -3.02 -10.08 -13.11
N ALA A 110 -2.94 -9.82 -14.40
CA ALA A 110 -2.20 -10.64 -15.33
C ALA A 110 -0.71 -10.35 -15.11
N ASP A 111 -0.04 -11.24 -14.38
CA ASP A 111 1.41 -11.24 -14.31
C ASP A 111 1.92 -11.82 -15.64
N GLU A 112 2.53 -10.98 -16.47
CA GLU A 112 3.11 -11.39 -17.77
C GLU A 112 4.46 -12.09 -17.54
N HIS A 113 4.42 -13.37 -17.15
CA HIS A 113 5.57 -14.27 -17.33
C HIS A 113 5.09 -15.67 -17.76
N PRO A 114 5.61 -16.20 -18.87
CA PRO A 114 5.08 -17.42 -19.46
C PRO A 114 5.73 -18.69 -18.95
N GLY A 115 4.90 -19.66 -18.60
CA GLY A 115 5.28 -21.06 -18.42
C GLY A 115 4.03 -21.93 -18.33
N PRO A 116 3.95 -23.05 -19.10
CA PRO A 116 2.68 -23.72 -19.32
C PRO A 116 2.26 -24.68 -18.20
N GLU A 117 0.98 -24.92 -18.12
CA GLU A 117 0.19 -25.96 -17.39
C GLU A 117 0.35 -26.11 -15.87
N ALA A 118 1.54 -26.18 -15.28
CA ALA A 118 1.70 -26.21 -13.81
C ALA A 118 1.41 -24.85 -13.15
N LEU A 119 1.43 -23.76 -13.93
CA LEU A 119 1.16 -22.39 -13.49
C LEU A 119 -0.33 -22.00 -13.54
N ALA A 120 -1.18 -22.76 -14.20
CA ALA A 120 -2.61 -22.45 -14.30
C ALA A 120 -3.30 -22.54 -12.92
N GLY A 121 -3.07 -23.63 -12.19
CA GLY A 121 -3.59 -23.80 -10.82
C GLY A 121 -3.08 -22.73 -9.85
N SER A 122 -1.77 -22.45 -9.88
CA SER A 122 -1.17 -21.42 -9.02
C SER A 122 -1.68 -20.00 -9.35
N ARG A 123 -2.00 -19.71 -10.60
CA ARG A 123 -2.59 -18.43 -11.02
C ARG A 123 -4.03 -18.29 -10.54
N GLU A 124 -4.80 -19.37 -10.60
CA GLU A 124 -6.17 -19.39 -10.11
C GLU A 124 -6.22 -19.20 -8.59
N GLU A 125 -5.38 -19.93 -7.85
CA GLU A 125 -5.25 -19.77 -6.40
C GLU A 125 -4.82 -18.36 -6.01
N LEU A 126 -3.84 -17.78 -6.71
CA LEU A 126 -3.41 -16.40 -6.50
C LEU A 126 -4.54 -15.40 -6.78
N SER A 127 -5.28 -15.59 -7.85
CA SER A 127 -6.43 -14.74 -8.20
C SER A 127 -7.51 -14.80 -7.12
N LEU A 128 -7.80 -16.01 -6.61
CA LEU A 128 -8.75 -16.21 -5.51
C LEU A 128 -8.28 -15.54 -4.22
N ALA A 129 -6.98 -15.64 -3.89
CA ALA A 129 -6.40 -14.98 -2.72
C ALA A 129 -6.52 -13.46 -2.83
N LEU A 130 -6.18 -12.88 -3.97
CA LEU A 130 -6.28 -11.45 -4.23
C LEU A 130 -7.74 -10.96 -4.16
N ALA A 131 -8.68 -11.72 -4.72
CA ALA A 131 -10.10 -11.42 -4.63
C ALA A 131 -10.63 -11.44 -3.18
N GLU A 132 -10.16 -12.39 -2.36
CA GLU A 132 -10.53 -12.43 -0.94
C GLU A 132 -9.89 -11.27 -0.16
N ILE A 133 -8.64 -10.93 -0.43
CA ILE A 133 -7.98 -9.75 0.15
C ILE A 133 -8.77 -8.48 -0.21
N ALA A 134 -9.25 -8.36 -1.45
CA ALA A 134 -10.06 -7.23 -1.92
C ALA A 134 -11.39 -7.09 -1.15
N ARG A 135 -11.95 -8.20 -0.65
CA ARG A 135 -13.19 -8.23 0.13
C ARG A 135 -12.98 -8.04 1.64
N MET A 136 -11.73 -8.03 2.09
CA MET A 136 -11.45 -7.86 3.52
C MET A 136 -11.81 -6.45 4.00
N PRO A 137 -12.24 -6.32 5.27
CA PRO A 137 -12.28 -5.03 5.94
C PRO A 137 -10.93 -4.32 5.82
N VAL A 138 -10.94 -3.02 5.50
CA VAL A 138 -9.72 -2.22 5.22
C VAL A 138 -8.64 -2.42 6.30
N ARG A 139 -9.03 -2.39 7.58
CA ARG A 139 -8.07 -2.56 8.70
C ARG A 139 -7.36 -3.92 8.72
N LEU A 140 -8.01 -4.99 8.25
CA LEU A 140 -7.38 -6.31 8.13
C LEU A 140 -6.46 -6.37 6.92
N ARG A 141 -6.92 -5.80 5.78
CA ARG A 141 -6.15 -5.73 4.54
C ARG A 141 -4.84 -4.96 4.74
N GLU A 142 -4.89 -3.79 5.37
CA GLU A 142 -3.69 -2.98 5.65
C GLU A 142 -2.65 -3.74 6.46
N ALA A 143 -3.07 -4.37 7.55
CA ALA A 143 -2.16 -5.14 8.40
C ALA A 143 -1.57 -6.34 7.65
N LEU A 144 -2.39 -7.06 6.88
CA LEU A 144 -1.94 -8.19 6.08
C LEU A 144 -0.94 -7.75 5.01
N VAL A 145 -1.25 -6.69 4.25
CA VAL A 145 -0.38 -6.19 3.18
C VAL A 145 0.95 -5.72 3.74
N LEU A 146 0.96 -4.91 4.79
CA LEU A 146 2.20 -4.39 5.38
C LEU A 146 3.08 -5.49 5.95
N VAL A 147 2.51 -6.42 6.73
CA VAL A 147 3.31 -7.43 7.43
C VAL A 147 3.64 -8.62 6.53
N SER A 148 2.65 -9.16 5.80
CA SER A 148 2.84 -10.42 5.08
C SER A 148 3.32 -10.26 3.64
N ILE A 149 3.16 -9.08 3.05
CA ILE A 149 3.53 -8.84 1.65
C ILE A 149 4.68 -7.84 1.55
N GLU A 150 4.62 -6.72 2.29
CA GLU A 150 5.70 -5.72 2.32
C GLU A 150 6.85 -6.10 3.28
N GLY A 151 6.68 -7.17 4.07
CA GLY A 151 7.72 -7.66 4.99
C GLY A 151 7.99 -6.76 6.19
N ARG A 152 7.08 -5.83 6.51
CA ARG A 152 7.24 -4.96 7.68
C ARG A 152 7.08 -5.74 8.97
N SER A 153 7.84 -5.37 9.99
CA SER A 153 7.60 -5.86 11.35
C SER A 153 6.24 -5.37 11.87
N GLN A 154 5.73 -6.02 12.91
CA GLN A 154 4.47 -5.59 13.54
C GLN A 154 4.61 -4.21 14.17
N ALA A 155 5.78 -3.86 14.71
CA ALA A 155 6.10 -2.53 15.24
C ALA A 155 6.03 -1.45 14.16
N GLU A 156 6.74 -1.63 13.04
CA GLU A 156 6.70 -0.70 11.91
C GLU A 156 5.28 -0.53 11.34
N ALA A 157 4.52 -1.63 11.21
CA ALA A 157 3.14 -1.56 10.75
C ALA A 157 2.23 -0.84 11.77
N ALA A 158 2.49 -0.99 13.06
CA ALA A 158 1.77 -0.29 14.11
C ALA A 158 2.01 1.23 14.04
N ASP A 159 3.27 1.63 13.85
CA ASP A 159 3.65 3.04 13.69
C ASP A 159 2.99 3.65 12.44
N LEU A 160 3.08 2.98 11.29
CA LEU A 160 2.47 3.42 10.03
C LEU A 160 0.95 3.56 10.11
N LEU A 161 0.29 2.68 10.87
CA LEU A 161 -1.16 2.64 11.00
C LEU A 161 -1.71 3.39 12.21
N GLY A 162 -0.82 3.98 13.04
CA GLY A 162 -1.19 4.72 14.24
C GLY A 162 -1.94 3.82 15.26
N THR A 163 -1.41 2.62 15.53
CA THR A 163 -2.05 1.61 16.40
C THR A 163 -0.99 0.88 17.25
N THR A 164 -1.38 -0.17 17.97
CA THR A 164 -0.46 -0.98 18.78
C THR A 164 -0.04 -2.25 18.01
N GLU A 165 1.15 -2.78 18.34
CA GLU A 165 1.64 -4.06 17.80
C GLU A 165 0.64 -5.20 18.04
N LYS A 166 0.03 -5.26 19.24
CA LYS A 166 -0.98 -6.26 19.58
C LYS A 166 -2.22 -6.16 18.69
N ALA A 167 -2.61 -4.95 18.29
CA ALA A 167 -3.69 -4.74 17.34
C ALA A 167 -3.30 -5.25 15.94
N ILE A 168 -2.05 -5.02 15.51
CA ILE A 168 -1.53 -5.53 14.24
C ILE A 168 -1.50 -7.06 14.25
N GLU A 169 -0.92 -7.68 15.27
CA GLU A 169 -0.90 -9.13 15.43
C GLU A 169 -2.31 -9.75 15.28
N THR A 170 -3.27 -9.17 16.01
CA THR A 170 -4.66 -9.62 15.97
C THR A 170 -5.28 -9.46 14.57
N ARG A 171 -5.01 -8.34 13.89
CA ARG A 171 -5.51 -8.08 12.52
C ARG A 171 -4.91 -9.06 11.51
N VAL A 172 -3.60 -9.30 11.57
CA VAL A 172 -2.90 -10.25 10.69
C VAL A 172 -3.42 -11.66 10.92
N TYR A 173 -3.57 -12.08 12.18
CA TYR A 173 -4.14 -13.38 12.52
C TYR A 173 -5.53 -13.57 11.91
N ARG A 174 -6.44 -12.59 12.12
CA ARG A 174 -7.80 -12.64 11.57
C ARG A 174 -7.82 -12.65 10.03
N ALA A 175 -6.93 -11.86 9.40
CA ALA A 175 -6.82 -11.82 7.96
C ALA A 175 -6.33 -13.17 7.38
N ARG A 176 -5.33 -13.78 8.01
CA ARG A 176 -4.82 -15.11 7.61
C ARG A 176 -5.86 -16.21 7.80
N ASN A 177 -6.58 -16.22 8.92
CA ASN A 177 -7.64 -17.19 9.16
C ASN A 177 -8.76 -17.09 8.10
N ARG A 178 -9.12 -15.87 7.72
CA ARG A 178 -10.12 -15.64 6.67
C ARG A 178 -9.67 -16.19 5.31
N LEU A 179 -8.40 -16.04 4.96
CA LEU A 179 -7.84 -16.67 3.76
C LEU A 179 -7.88 -18.19 3.89
N LYS A 180 -7.39 -18.74 5.00
CA LYS A 180 -7.38 -20.18 5.25
C LYS A 180 -8.78 -20.80 5.10
N GLU A 181 -9.79 -20.23 5.76
CA GLU A 181 -11.19 -20.69 5.68
C GLU A 181 -11.74 -20.66 4.24
N ARG A 182 -11.23 -19.74 3.41
CA ARG A 182 -11.64 -19.65 2.00
C ARG A 182 -11.03 -20.77 1.17
N PHE A 183 -9.76 -21.12 1.42
CA PHE A 183 -9.05 -22.16 0.69
C PHE A 183 -9.41 -23.58 1.17
N GLU A 184 -9.79 -23.77 2.43
CA GLU A 184 -10.28 -25.06 2.94
C GLU A 184 -11.69 -25.45 2.42
N LYS A 185 -12.39 -24.52 1.78
CA LYS A 185 -13.74 -24.73 1.19
C LYS A 185 -13.72 -24.93 -0.33
N LEU A 186 -12.53 -24.97 -0.93
CA LEU A 186 -12.32 -25.23 -2.36
C LEU A 186 -11.90 -26.68 -2.57
#